data_254f5f972ff7a533332166990b4283d6
#
_entry.id   254f5f972ff7a533332166990b4283d6
#
_cell.length_a   1.000
_cell.length_b   1.000
_cell.length_c   1.000
_cell.angle_alpha   90.00
_cell.angle_beta   90.00
_cell.angle_gamma   90.00
#
_symmetry.space_group_name_H-M   'P 1'
#
loop_
_entity.id
_entity.type
_entity.pdbx_description
1 polymer ?
#
loop_
_entity_poly.entity_id
_entity_poly.type
_entity_poly.pdbx_seq_one_letter_code
_entity_poly.pdbx_strand_id
1 'polypeptide(L)'
;AGINPQKLDETLNKSNGGYGNGKQVLENHIRSKLLPALVMLNKKGYGICLIAHADRKDLMDAEGVDIARIAPKIDINTMNVFVEWVDNVFYLKKANGKRTLVLEENDNILAKNRLGLTGEVDLDGLDINKLLIPKEEEGE
;
A
#
# COMPACT_ATOMS: atom_id res chain seq x y z
N ALA A 1 -8.07 -21.45 -15.14
CA ALA A 1 -6.97 -22.00 -14.36
C ALA A 1 -6.27 -20.85 -13.66
N GLY A 2 -6.36 -20.77 -12.34
CA GLY A 2 -5.71 -19.72 -11.57
C GLY A 2 -4.18 -19.85 -11.64
N ILE A 3 -3.48 -18.75 -11.87
CA ILE A 3 -2.03 -18.69 -11.78
C ILE A 3 -1.67 -18.83 -10.30
N ASN A 4 -0.86 -19.86 -9.96
CA ASN A 4 -0.33 -19.99 -8.61
C ASN A 4 0.76 -18.91 -8.40
N PRO A 5 0.60 -17.96 -7.46
CA PRO A 5 1.57 -16.88 -7.25
C PRO A 5 2.99 -17.36 -6.94
N GLN A 6 3.15 -18.46 -6.20
CA GLN A 6 4.45 -19.03 -5.89
C GLN A 6 5.16 -19.57 -7.14
N LYS A 7 4.41 -20.24 -8.05
CA LYS A 7 4.95 -20.71 -9.32
C LYS A 7 5.30 -19.56 -10.27
N LEU A 8 4.59 -18.44 -10.18
CA LEU A 8 4.91 -17.26 -10.98
C LEU A 8 6.27 -16.66 -10.58
N ASP A 9 6.53 -16.56 -9.27
CA ASP A 9 7.79 -16.03 -8.74
C ASP A 9 8.97 -16.94 -9.14
N GLU A 10 8.83 -18.26 -8.99
CA GLU A 10 9.83 -19.23 -9.45
C GLU A 10 10.08 -19.14 -10.97
N THR A 11 9.02 -19.01 -11.75
CA THR A 11 9.11 -18.95 -13.22
C THR A 11 9.77 -17.66 -13.68
N LEU A 12 9.39 -16.51 -13.12
CA LEU A 12 10.03 -15.22 -13.43
C LEU A 12 11.49 -15.21 -13.06
N ASN A 13 11.85 -15.77 -11.91
CA ASN A 13 13.23 -15.83 -11.47
C ASN A 13 14.06 -16.75 -12.39
N LYS A 14 13.52 -17.92 -12.73
CA LYS A 14 14.16 -18.92 -13.57
C LYS A 14 14.36 -18.44 -15.01
N SER A 15 13.37 -17.75 -15.59
CA SER A 15 13.44 -17.21 -16.95
C SER A 15 14.37 -16.00 -17.09
N ASN A 16 14.76 -15.36 -15.99
CA ASN A 16 15.63 -14.18 -15.96
C ASN A 16 17.01 -14.47 -15.34
N GLY A 17 17.46 -15.71 -15.35
CA GLY A 17 18.81 -16.10 -14.91
C GLY A 17 18.97 -16.37 -13.41
N GLY A 18 17.88 -16.43 -12.66
CA GLY A 18 17.90 -16.70 -11.21
C GLY A 18 18.33 -15.51 -10.35
N TYR A 19 18.78 -15.78 -9.13
CA TYR A 19 19.37 -14.81 -8.19
C TYR A 19 18.50 -13.58 -7.88
N GLY A 20 17.16 -13.72 -7.89
CA GLY A 20 16.23 -12.60 -7.58
C GLY A 20 15.96 -11.66 -8.76
N ASN A 21 16.53 -11.88 -9.92
CA ASN A 21 16.33 -11.05 -11.12
C ASN A 21 14.86 -10.95 -11.53
N GLY A 22 14.05 -12.00 -11.30
CA GLY A 22 12.61 -11.96 -11.56
C GLY A 22 11.87 -10.89 -10.78
N LYS A 23 12.23 -10.67 -9.52
CA LYS A 23 11.65 -9.60 -8.69
C LYS A 23 12.02 -8.21 -9.22
N GLN A 24 13.26 -8.01 -9.62
CA GLN A 24 13.72 -6.75 -10.21
C GLN A 24 13.03 -6.46 -11.55
N VAL A 25 12.82 -7.48 -12.39
CA VAL A 25 12.05 -7.33 -13.63
C VAL A 25 10.61 -6.95 -13.35
N LEU A 26 9.97 -7.57 -12.36
CA LEU A 26 8.61 -7.22 -11.93
C LEU A 26 8.53 -5.77 -11.42
N GLU A 27 9.45 -5.37 -10.55
CA GLU A 27 9.54 -4.01 -10.02
C GLU A 27 9.70 -2.98 -11.15
N ASN A 28 10.63 -3.22 -12.07
CA ASN A 28 10.85 -2.37 -13.24
C ASN A 28 9.61 -2.27 -14.12
N HIS A 29 8.87 -3.38 -14.29
CA HIS A 29 7.64 -3.38 -15.06
C HIS A 29 6.53 -2.56 -14.37
N ILE A 30 6.40 -2.68 -13.06
CA ILE A 30 5.47 -1.86 -12.27
C ILE A 30 5.81 -0.38 -12.43
N ARG A 31 7.07 0.01 -12.21
CA ARG A 31 7.52 1.41 -12.31
C ARG A 31 7.39 1.98 -13.72
N SER A 32 7.67 1.19 -14.76
CA SER A 32 7.72 1.69 -16.16
C SER A 32 6.39 1.57 -16.91
N LYS A 33 5.46 0.73 -16.48
CA LYS A 33 4.20 0.48 -17.18
C LYS A 33 2.97 0.72 -16.33
N LEU A 34 2.88 0.06 -15.15
CA LEU A 34 1.68 0.13 -14.33
C LEU A 34 1.49 1.53 -13.72
N LEU A 35 2.50 2.04 -13.01
CA LEU A 35 2.38 3.35 -12.35
C LEU A 35 2.12 4.49 -13.35
N PRO A 36 2.80 4.58 -14.51
CA PRO A 36 2.46 5.60 -15.52
C PRO A 36 1.03 5.50 -16.03
N ALA A 37 0.50 4.27 -16.21
CA ALA A 37 -0.90 4.09 -16.62
C ALA A 37 -1.87 4.59 -15.53
N LEU A 38 -1.61 4.31 -14.26
CA LEU A 38 -2.41 4.82 -13.14
C LEU A 38 -2.33 6.35 -13.05
N VAL A 39 -1.14 6.94 -13.25
CA VAL A 39 -0.98 8.40 -13.32
C VAL A 39 -1.81 9.01 -14.44
N MET A 40 -1.85 8.36 -15.62
CA MET A 40 -2.69 8.84 -16.73
C MET A 40 -4.19 8.80 -16.39
N LEU A 41 -4.64 7.77 -15.68
CA LEU A 41 -6.03 7.69 -15.20
C LEU A 41 -6.32 8.79 -14.18
N ASN A 42 -5.42 9.00 -13.23
CA ASN A 42 -5.56 10.07 -12.23
C ASN A 42 -5.63 11.46 -12.87
N LYS A 43 -4.78 11.74 -13.88
CA LYS A 43 -4.85 12.99 -14.66
C LYS A 43 -6.17 13.19 -15.41
N LYS A 44 -6.92 12.13 -15.68
CA LYS A 44 -8.27 12.18 -16.23
C LYS A 44 -9.37 12.35 -15.20
N GLY A 45 -9.01 12.54 -13.93
CA GLY A 45 -9.93 12.76 -12.81
C GLY A 45 -10.40 11.49 -12.10
N TYR A 46 -9.78 10.32 -12.37
CA TYR A 46 -10.11 9.08 -11.65
C TYR A 46 -9.34 9.00 -10.34
N GLY A 47 -10.06 8.71 -9.25
CA GLY A 47 -9.43 8.28 -8.01
C GLY A 47 -8.87 6.87 -8.14
N ILE A 48 -7.65 6.64 -7.65
CA ILE A 48 -7.00 5.33 -7.68
C ILE A 48 -7.01 4.73 -6.28
N CYS A 49 -7.64 3.56 -6.14
CA CYS A 49 -7.64 2.80 -4.90
C CYS A 49 -7.06 1.41 -5.16
N LEU A 50 -5.97 1.07 -4.49
CA LEU A 50 -5.35 -0.25 -4.52
C LEU A 50 -5.73 -1.00 -3.24
N ILE A 51 -6.24 -2.22 -3.37
CA ILE A 51 -6.66 -3.04 -2.24
C ILE A 51 -5.73 -4.26 -2.14
N ALA A 52 -5.19 -4.48 -0.95
CA ALA A 52 -4.38 -5.66 -0.63
C ALA A 52 -4.85 -6.30 0.67
N HIS A 53 -4.70 -7.63 0.79
CA HIS A 53 -4.82 -8.28 2.09
C HIS A 53 -3.72 -7.80 3.03
N ALA A 54 -3.99 -7.86 4.32
CA ALA A 54 -3.00 -7.57 5.35
C ALA A 54 -2.24 -8.84 5.77
N ASP A 55 -0.97 -8.68 6.12
CA ASP A 55 -0.12 -9.72 6.68
C ASP A 55 0.87 -9.13 7.69
N ARG A 56 1.44 -9.95 8.56
CA ARG A 56 2.55 -9.55 9.41
C ARG A 56 3.84 -9.59 8.63
N LYS A 57 4.62 -8.53 8.72
CA LYS A 57 5.95 -8.42 8.11
C LYS A 57 6.94 -7.82 9.10
N ASP A 58 8.14 -8.35 9.10
CA ASP A 58 9.25 -7.71 9.78
C ASP A 58 9.76 -6.57 8.89
N LEU A 59 9.59 -5.35 9.36
CA LEU A 59 9.98 -4.12 8.69
C LEU A 59 11.03 -3.42 9.54
N MET A 60 12.10 -2.98 8.89
CA MET A 60 13.17 -2.23 9.55
C MET A 60 12.65 -0.84 9.93
N ASP A 61 12.86 -0.44 11.18
CA ASP A 61 12.58 0.91 11.65
C ASP A 61 13.72 1.89 11.29
N ALA A 62 13.60 3.13 11.75
CA ALA A 62 14.60 4.17 11.51
C ALA A 62 15.95 3.88 12.21
N GLU A 63 15.94 3.10 13.27
CA GLU A 63 17.11 2.67 14.04
C GLU A 63 17.74 1.38 13.51
N GLY A 64 17.14 0.77 12.48
CA GLY A 64 17.62 -0.47 11.86
C GLY A 64 17.21 -1.75 12.62
N VAL A 65 16.18 -1.66 13.46
CA VAL A 65 15.60 -2.81 14.19
C VAL A 65 14.41 -3.36 13.43
N ASP A 66 14.35 -4.68 13.28
CA ASP A 66 13.19 -5.35 12.67
C ASP A 66 12.01 -5.34 13.64
N ILE A 67 10.94 -4.68 13.26
CA ILE A 67 9.68 -4.62 13.99
C ILE A 67 8.58 -5.33 13.18
N ALA A 68 7.87 -6.26 13.84
CA ALA A 68 6.74 -6.96 13.23
C ALA A 68 5.53 -6.04 13.10
N ARG A 69 5.21 -5.62 11.88
CA ARG A 69 4.07 -4.73 11.57
C ARG A 69 3.04 -5.40 10.68
N ILE A 70 1.80 -4.97 10.76
CA ILE A 70 0.75 -5.29 9.80
C ILE A 70 0.98 -4.41 8.57
N ALA A 71 1.11 -5.05 7.41
CA ALA A 71 1.40 -4.38 6.14
C ALA A 71 0.68 -5.11 4.98
N PRO A 72 0.64 -4.54 3.77
CA PRO A 72 0.09 -5.22 2.60
C PRO A 72 0.76 -6.57 2.33
N LYS A 73 -0.06 -7.60 2.06
CA LYS A 73 0.40 -8.97 1.76
C LYS A 73 0.91 -9.08 0.32
N ILE A 74 2.00 -8.42 0.03
CA ILE A 74 2.74 -8.50 -1.24
C ILE A 74 4.24 -8.61 -0.94
N ASP A 75 5.05 -8.97 -1.92
CA ASP A 75 6.50 -8.97 -1.76
C ASP A 75 7.01 -7.60 -1.29
N ILE A 76 8.00 -7.58 -0.39
CA ILE A 76 8.44 -6.37 0.30
C ILE A 76 8.94 -5.29 -0.66
N ASN A 77 9.69 -5.69 -1.72
CA ASN A 77 10.20 -4.73 -2.69
C ASN A 77 9.06 -4.10 -3.49
N THR A 78 8.10 -4.92 -3.93
CA THR A 78 6.89 -4.46 -4.61
C THR A 78 6.03 -3.58 -3.71
N MET A 79 5.89 -3.95 -2.44
CA MET A 79 5.18 -3.15 -1.44
C MET A 79 5.78 -1.75 -1.31
N ASN A 80 7.10 -1.67 -1.19
CA ASN A 80 7.81 -0.39 -1.04
C ASN A 80 7.55 0.52 -2.25
N VAL A 81 7.56 -0.03 -3.48
CA VAL A 81 7.24 0.74 -4.69
C VAL A 81 5.85 1.39 -4.59
N PHE A 82 4.84 0.64 -4.16
CA PHE A 82 3.48 1.18 -4.03
C PHE A 82 3.35 2.15 -2.85
N VAL A 83 3.91 1.80 -1.69
CA VAL A 83 3.87 2.67 -0.49
C VAL A 83 4.56 4.01 -0.73
N GLU A 84 5.67 4.03 -1.46
CA GLU A 84 6.33 5.28 -1.87
C GLU A 84 5.45 6.11 -2.80
N TRP A 85 4.79 5.46 -3.76
CA TRP A 85 4.05 6.12 -4.83
C TRP A 85 2.71 6.68 -4.39
N VAL A 86 1.92 5.95 -3.57
CA VAL A 86 0.59 6.39 -3.14
C VAL A 86 0.67 7.55 -2.15
N ASP A 87 -0.35 8.41 -2.15
CA ASP A 87 -0.47 9.49 -1.18
C ASP A 87 -0.87 8.98 0.20
N ASN A 88 -1.72 7.96 0.25
CA ASN A 88 -2.28 7.44 1.49
C ASN A 88 -2.18 5.90 1.52
N VAL A 89 -1.84 5.36 2.68
CA VAL A 89 -1.92 3.93 3.02
C VAL A 89 -2.73 3.82 4.29
N PHE A 90 -3.87 3.16 4.22
CA PHE A 90 -4.75 2.96 5.36
C PHE A 90 -4.92 1.48 5.65
N TYR A 91 -5.00 1.14 6.92
CA TYR A 91 -5.32 -0.21 7.34
C TYR A 91 -6.78 -0.31 7.79
N LEU A 92 -7.54 -1.15 7.08
CA LEU A 92 -8.91 -1.45 7.45
C LEU A 92 -8.94 -2.65 8.40
N LYS A 93 -9.40 -2.43 9.61
CA LYS A 93 -9.65 -3.50 10.60
C LYS A 93 -11.14 -3.64 10.90
N LYS A 94 -11.54 -4.84 11.30
CA LYS A 94 -12.86 -5.13 11.85
C LYS A 94 -12.71 -5.73 13.24
N ALA A 95 -13.29 -5.09 14.24
CA ALA A 95 -13.33 -5.57 15.62
C ALA A 95 -14.71 -5.29 16.22
N ASN A 96 -15.26 -6.27 16.96
CA ASN A 96 -16.56 -6.13 17.64
C ASN A 96 -17.70 -5.66 16.73
N GLY A 97 -17.72 -6.12 15.48
CA GLY A 97 -18.72 -5.75 14.48
C GLY A 97 -18.48 -4.42 13.79
N LYS A 98 -17.59 -3.58 14.28
CA LYS A 98 -17.25 -2.27 13.71
C LYS A 98 -16.09 -2.36 12.73
N ARG A 99 -16.14 -1.55 11.67
CA ARG A 99 -15.05 -1.36 10.71
C ARG A 99 -14.36 -0.03 10.99
N THR A 100 -13.06 -0.08 11.21
CA THR A 100 -12.26 1.09 11.55
C THR A 100 -11.11 1.23 10.57
N LEU A 101 -10.87 2.44 10.11
CA LEU A 101 -9.74 2.79 9.25
C LEU A 101 -8.64 3.43 10.10
N VAL A 102 -7.46 2.83 10.12
CA VAL A 102 -6.26 3.40 10.76
C VAL A 102 -5.59 4.32 9.75
N LEU A 103 -5.40 5.58 10.12
CA LEU A 103 -5.01 6.66 9.21
C LEU A 103 -3.52 6.99 9.28
N GLU A 104 -2.87 6.69 10.40
CA GLU A 104 -1.46 6.99 10.61
C GLU A 104 -0.70 5.76 11.08
N GLU A 105 0.60 5.78 10.83
CA GLU A 105 1.53 4.74 11.23
C GLU A 105 1.66 4.66 12.76
N ASN A 106 1.85 3.44 13.25
CA ASN A 106 2.23 3.16 14.64
C ASN A 106 3.16 1.93 14.69
N ASP A 107 3.61 1.56 15.88
CA ASP A 107 4.56 0.46 16.08
C ASP A 107 4.11 -0.87 15.46
N ASN A 108 2.81 -1.09 15.31
CA ASN A 108 2.24 -2.35 14.87
C ASN A 108 1.64 -2.32 13.46
N ILE A 109 1.47 -1.14 12.86
CA ILE A 109 0.72 -0.97 11.61
C ILE A 109 1.48 -0.02 10.67
N LEU A 110 1.74 -0.49 9.46
CA LEU A 110 2.20 0.36 8.37
C LEU A 110 1.01 1.15 7.83
N ALA A 111 1.03 2.45 8.02
CA ALA A 111 0.09 3.39 7.42
C ALA A 111 0.82 4.67 7.02
N LYS A 112 0.20 5.48 6.20
CA LYS A 112 0.76 6.74 5.70
C LYS A 112 -0.36 7.63 5.21
N ASN A 113 -0.30 8.92 5.44
CA ASN A 113 -1.13 9.87 4.72
C ASN A 113 -0.42 11.22 4.55
N ARG A 114 -0.78 11.93 3.48
CA ARG A 114 -0.31 13.29 3.20
C ARG A 114 -1.33 14.36 3.55
N LEU A 115 -2.43 13.97 4.18
CA LEU A 115 -3.57 14.83 4.49
C LEU A 115 -3.54 15.36 5.93
N GLY A 116 -2.51 14.99 6.71
CA GLY A 116 -2.42 15.35 8.14
C GLY A 116 -3.49 14.69 9.01
N LEU A 117 -4.05 13.56 8.56
CA LEU A 117 -5.04 12.80 9.31
C LEU A 117 -4.35 11.97 10.39
N THR A 118 -4.94 11.90 11.58
CA THR A 118 -4.40 11.18 12.72
C THR A 118 -5.39 10.16 13.27
N GLY A 119 -4.88 9.15 13.97
CA GLY A 119 -5.66 8.18 14.73
C GLY A 119 -6.45 7.20 13.84
N GLU A 120 -7.66 6.94 14.27
CA GLU A 120 -8.56 5.96 13.66
C GLU A 120 -9.96 6.57 13.45
N VAL A 121 -10.63 6.15 12.38
CA VAL A 121 -12.00 6.59 12.08
C VAL A 121 -12.91 5.40 11.86
N ASP A 122 -14.13 5.49 12.41
CA ASP A 122 -15.19 4.51 12.15
C ASP A 122 -15.70 4.67 10.71
N LEU A 123 -15.75 3.57 9.98
CA LEU A 123 -16.22 3.55 8.59
C LEU A 123 -17.76 3.54 8.48
N ASP A 124 -18.46 3.20 9.55
CA ASP A 124 -19.92 3.16 9.52
C ASP A 124 -20.49 4.59 9.42
N GLY A 125 -21.00 4.92 8.24
CA GLY A 125 -21.50 6.26 7.93
C GLY A 125 -20.46 7.27 7.45
N LEU A 126 -19.21 6.87 7.29
CA LEU A 126 -18.15 7.73 6.77
C LEU A 126 -18.28 7.91 5.24
N ASP A 127 -18.31 9.15 4.79
CA ASP A 127 -18.08 9.50 3.39
C ASP A 127 -16.58 9.59 3.14
N ILE A 128 -16.02 8.54 2.54
CA ILE A 128 -14.58 8.45 2.26
C ILE A 128 -14.08 9.57 1.35
N ASN A 129 -14.93 10.12 0.48
CA ASN A 129 -14.54 11.23 -0.37
C ASN A 129 -14.26 12.48 0.46
N LYS A 130 -15.05 12.73 1.51
CA LYS A 130 -14.79 13.84 2.44
C LYS A 130 -13.51 13.66 3.25
N LEU A 131 -13.17 12.41 3.57
CA LEU A 131 -11.91 12.10 4.25
C LEU A 131 -10.69 12.41 3.37
N LEU A 132 -10.80 12.17 2.06
CA LEU A 132 -9.68 12.29 1.11
C LEU A 132 -9.55 13.69 0.48
N ILE A 133 -10.45 14.62 0.76
CA ILE A 133 -10.30 16.01 0.35
C ILE A 133 -9.35 16.70 1.34
N PRO A 134 -8.26 17.34 0.87
CA PRO A 134 -7.43 18.17 1.73
C PRO A 134 -8.31 19.21 2.43
N LYS A 135 -8.15 19.38 3.75
CA LYS A 135 -8.75 20.52 4.43
C LYS A 135 -8.11 21.76 3.83
N GLU A 136 -8.91 22.62 3.21
CA GLU A 136 -8.47 23.99 2.89
C GLU A 136 -8.03 24.60 4.22
N GLU A 137 -6.80 25.08 4.30
CA GLU A 137 -6.36 25.88 5.43
C GLU A 137 -7.33 27.07 5.48
N GLU A 138 -8.19 27.11 6.50
CA GLU A 138 -8.95 28.30 6.82
C GLU A 138 -7.92 29.38 7.11
N GLY A 139 -7.64 30.20 6.07
CA GLY A 139 -6.74 31.32 6.20
C GLY A 139 -7.28 32.29 7.24
N GLU A 140 -6.47 32.56 8.26
CA GLU A 140 -6.66 33.68 9.17
C GLU A 140 -6.59 35.01 8.41
#